data_b70f5eb6a88bbfba22b64ae1a241b35f
#
_entry.id   b70f5eb6a88bbfba22b64ae1a241b35f
#
_cell.length_a   1.000
_cell.length_b   1.000
_cell.length_c   1.000
_cell.angle_alpha   90.00
_cell.angle_beta   90.00
_cell.angle_gamma   90.00
#
_symmetry.space_group_name_H-M   'P 1'
#
loop_
_entity.id
_entity.type
_entity.pdbx_description
1 polymer ?
#
loop_
_entity_poly.entity_id
_entity_poly.type
_entity_poly.pdbx_seq_one_letter_code
_entity_poly.pdbx_strand_id
1 'polypeptide(L)'
;MLNRSCATLSLLGAVGTLGLAGCVEELAPIEETTSLKVEVVAPAALGTRDARLPDTVREATIKVTALDEQGAVDTGFSGDVEVYVQFLGSLTPELAQPPLQTITVTNGVSAETDIPLPPVYGPTTIWVQDDRAGGSYATGVTPTFWFVDPKTRDLQRPRDEQGLAALSVSPLQNKQVTVLGSRHGANGKLVVTGVYSQGYTVDDVQCADAAGTPPCTAGDYDHMLVFSFSRARDEQGRGIVPGQFIDGYAGAVTEFNGLTEMGFPQSFASSAGSDPAAADLARIPAPVTIQSSWLTSKIEFERVESGLVQVLAGTVCPLDDDYTTYKQWKLDIGRGCASPINVITNGVVEFDPQTKVGMPIAKVVGLLRPVNIGSFNVWIMFPRDAGDLSL
;
A
#
# COMPACT_ATOMS: atom_id res chain seq x y z
N MET A 1 32.75 3.60 9.81
CA MET A 1 33.57 2.89 8.78
C MET A 1 34.03 1.59 9.37
N LEU A 2 33.47 0.46 8.98
CA LEU A 2 33.85 -0.87 9.45
C LEU A 2 35.24 -1.21 8.91
N ASN A 3 36.19 -1.42 9.81
CA ASN A 3 37.56 -1.84 9.50
C ASN A 3 37.56 -3.35 9.26
N ARG A 4 37.68 -3.79 8.00
CA ARG A 4 37.80 -5.20 7.64
C ARG A 4 39.25 -5.61 7.69
N SER A 5 39.67 -6.30 8.74
CA SER A 5 40.98 -6.96 8.79
C SER A 5 40.85 -8.42 8.35
N CYS A 6 41.32 -8.73 7.16
CA CYS A 6 41.49 -10.11 6.72
C CYS A 6 42.87 -10.60 7.07
N ALA A 7 42.98 -11.49 8.07
CA ALA A 7 44.24 -12.19 8.37
C ALA A 7 44.38 -13.41 7.45
N THR A 8 45.37 -13.38 6.55
CA THR A 8 45.75 -14.52 5.71
C THR A 8 46.72 -15.43 6.49
N LEU A 9 46.25 -16.60 6.89
CA LEU A 9 47.11 -17.65 7.45
C LEU A 9 47.62 -18.51 6.28
N SER A 10 48.90 -18.37 5.92
CA SER A 10 49.54 -19.21 4.92
C SER A 10 50.13 -20.48 5.62
N LEU A 11 49.51 -21.62 5.43
CA LEU A 11 50.10 -22.92 5.75
C LEU A 11 50.51 -23.61 4.42
N LEU A 12 51.85 -23.84 4.29
CA LEU A 12 52.37 -24.71 3.22
C LEU A 12 52.10 -26.17 3.61
N GLY A 13 51.33 -26.87 2.75
CA GLY A 13 51.15 -28.32 2.88
C GLY A 13 50.10 -28.75 1.82
N ALA A 14 50.59 -29.47 0.80
CA ALA A 14 49.78 -29.98 -0.31
C ALA A 14 48.74 -30.98 0.18
N VAL A 15 47.48 -30.68 -0.06
CA VAL A 15 46.38 -31.57 -0.53
C VAL A 15 45.09 -30.67 -0.57
N GLY A 16 44.38 -30.69 -1.71
CA GLY A 16 43.29 -29.78 -1.97
C GLY A 16 42.10 -29.95 -1.06
N THR A 17 41.84 -28.93 -0.31
CA THR A 17 40.54 -28.60 0.29
C THR A 17 40.28 -27.12 0.06
N LEU A 18 39.21 -26.82 -0.61
CA LEU A 18 38.65 -25.46 -0.71
C LEU A 18 38.34 -24.96 0.71
N GLY A 19 39.28 -24.25 1.30
CA GLY A 19 39.06 -23.53 2.55
C GLY A 19 38.11 -22.35 2.29
N LEU A 20 36.89 -22.44 2.74
CA LEU A 20 36.02 -21.29 2.96
C LEU A 20 36.71 -20.42 4.03
N ALA A 21 37.41 -19.36 3.59
CA ALA A 21 37.85 -18.31 4.50
C ALA A 21 36.56 -17.56 4.92
N GLY A 22 35.95 -18.00 6.00
CA GLY A 22 34.93 -17.23 6.71
C GLY A 22 35.59 -15.99 7.28
N CYS A 23 35.21 -14.81 6.81
CA CYS A 23 35.53 -13.56 7.50
C CYS A 23 34.79 -13.61 8.82
N VAL A 24 35.49 -13.82 9.93
CA VAL A 24 34.93 -13.57 11.26
C VAL A 24 34.97 -12.07 11.43
N GLU A 25 33.79 -11.46 11.49
CA GLU A 25 33.65 -10.06 11.83
C GLU A 25 34.04 -9.92 13.32
N GLU A 26 35.11 -9.19 13.58
CA GLU A 26 35.53 -8.91 14.96
C GLU A 26 34.52 -7.93 15.54
N LEU A 27 33.81 -8.34 16.60
CA LEU A 27 32.88 -7.46 17.29
C LEU A 27 33.68 -6.28 17.88
N ALA A 28 33.22 -5.07 17.62
CA ALA A 28 33.79 -3.87 18.20
C ALA A 28 33.76 -3.98 19.74
N PRO A 29 34.79 -3.52 20.46
CA PRO A 29 34.76 -3.48 21.91
C PRO A 29 33.59 -2.61 22.39
N ILE A 30 32.97 -3.01 23.50
CA ILE A 30 31.91 -2.24 24.14
C ILE A 30 32.56 -0.97 24.72
N GLU A 31 32.02 0.18 24.31
CA GLU A 31 32.43 1.48 24.80
C GLU A 31 31.53 1.94 25.98
N GLU A 32 31.75 3.15 26.50
CA GLU A 32 31.06 3.67 27.69
C GLU A 32 29.54 3.73 27.51
N THR A 33 29.04 4.20 26.38
CA THR A 33 27.59 4.19 26.07
C THR A 33 27.25 2.93 25.27
N THR A 34 26.41 2.07 25.83
CA THR A 34 26.05 0.78 25.21
C THR A 34 24.64 0.76 24.66
N SER A 35 23.74 1.63 25.14
CA SER A 35 22.36 1.68 24.70
C SER A 35 21.71 3.05 24.97
N LEU A 36 20.62 3.31 24.27
CA LEU A 36 19.76 4.46 24.52
C LEU A 36 18.42 3.97 25.08
N LYS A 37 18.04 4.43 26.26
CA LYS A 37 16.69 4.24 26.79
C LYS A 37 15.79 5.33 26.24
N VAL A 38 14.69 4.92 25.57
CA VAL A 38 13.71 5.84 25.03
C VAL A 38 12.41 5.71 25.82
N GLU A 39 12.05 6.75 26.56
CA GLU A 39 10.83 6.81 27.35
C GLU A 39 9.79 7.63 26.62
N VAL A 40 8.56 7.13 26.57
CA VAL A 40 7.41 7.88 26.02
C VAL A 40 6.77 8.64 27.18
N VAL A 41 6.73 9.97 27.06
CA VAL A 41 6.09 10.87 28.00
C VAL A 41 4.63 11.11 27.60
N ALA A 42 4.39 11.29 26.29
CA ALA A 42 3.05 11.41 25.74
C ALA A 42 2.97 10.69 24.35
N PRO A 43 1.82 10.13 24.00
CA PRO A 43 0.61 9.99 24.81
C PRO A 43 0.80 9.03 25.99
N ALA A 44 0.05 9.26 27.09
CA ALA A 44 0.13 8.40 28.29
C ALA A 44 -0.33 6.97 28.03
N ALA A 45 -1.24 6.75 27.05
CA ALA A 45 -1.66 5.43 26.61
C ALA A 45 -1.09 5.15 25.22
N LEU A 46 -0.41 4.00 25.05
CA LEU A 46 0.21 3.58 23.79
C LEU A 46 -0.75 2.75 22.92
N GLY A 47 -1.98 2.57 23.36
CA GLY A 47 -2.93 1.66 22.75
C GLY A 47 -2.60 0.18 23.02
N THR A 48 -3.46 -0.69 22.55
CA THR A 48 -3.30 -2.15 22.57
C THR A 48 -3.85 -2.72 21.25
N ARG A 49 -3.68 -4.02 21.01
CA ARG A 49 -4.30 -4.68 19.85
C ARG A 49 -5.80 -4.49 19.78
N ASP A 50 -6.47 -4.44 20.94
CA ASP A 50 -7.93 -4.36 21.06
C ASP A 50 -8.45 -2.93 21.28
N ALA A 51 -7.59 -2.02 21.77
CA ALA A 51 -7.90 -0.62 22.01
C ALA A 51 -6.83 0.27 21.36
N ARG A 52 -6.98 0.49 20.07
CA ARG A 52 -5.96 1.15 19.23
C ARG A 52 -6.04 2.66 19.31
N LEU A 53 -4.89 3.30 19.17
CA LEU A 53 -4.80 4.74 19.02
C LEU A 53 -5.42 5.17 17.67
N PRO A 54 -6.18 6.28 17.65
CA PRO A 54 -6.71 6.80 16.40
C PRO A 54 -5.61 7.36 15.51
N ASP A 55 -5.85 7.39 14.22
CA ASP A 55 -4.97 7.96 13.20
C ASP A 55 -4.85 9.50 13.27
N THR A 56 -5.57 10.13 14.20
CA THR A 56 -5.46 11.56 14.51
C THR A 56 -4.31 11.89 15.48
N VAL A 57 -3.73 10.89 16.16
CA VAL A 57 -2.53 11.10 17.00
C VAL A 57 -1.33 11.23 16.05
N ARG A 58 -0.77 12.43 15.98
CA ARG A 58 0.30 12.82 15.05
C ARG A 58 1.56 13.31 15.74
N GLU A 59 1.70 13.07 17.03
CA GLU A 59 2.83 13.50 17.83
C GLU A 59 3.06 12.54 18.99
N ALA A 60 4.32 12.33 19.34
CA ALA A 60 4.72 11.64 20.55
C ALA A 60 5.82 12.44 21.25
N THR A 61 5.69 12.66 22.56
CA THR A 61 6.78 13.24 23.36
C THR A 61 7.64 12.14 23.91
N ILE A 62 8.94 12.19 23.66
CA ILE A 62 9.91 11.21 24.15
C ILE A 62 11.03 11.86 24.94
N LYS A 63 11.69 11.07 25.76
CA LYS A 63 12.93 11.41 26.47
C LYS A 63 13.96 10.31 26.23
N VAL A 64 15.19 10.71 25.92
CA VAL A 64 16.28 9.80 25.63
C VAL A 64 17.31 9.84 26.78
N THR A 65 17.75 8.67 27.23
CA THR A 65 18.81 8.53 28.26
C THR A 65 19.87 7.58 27.72
N ALA A 66 21.12 8.02 27.70
CA ALA A 66 22.26 7.18 27.39
C ALA A 66 22.62 6.32 28.60
N LEU A 67 22.82 5.02 28.38
CA LEU A 67 23.14 4.05 29.43
C LEU A 67 24.51 3.39 29.17
N ASP A 68 25.25 3.17 30.25
CA ASP A 68 26.48 2.38 30.25
C ASP A 68 26.21 0.86 30.29
N GLU A 69 27.27 0.04 30.35
CA GLU A 69 27.18 -1.43 30.46
C GLU A 69 26.40 -1.92 31.67
N GLN A 70 26.37 -1.15 32.73
CA GLN A 70 25.70 -1.49 34.00
C GLN A 70 24.23 -1.03 33.97
N GLY A 71 23.83 -0.33 32.92
CA GLY A 71 22.48 0.27 32.79
C GLY A 71 22.29 1.56 33.60
N ALA A 72 23.40 2.15 34.09
CA ALA A 72 23.37 3.46 34.71
C ALA A 72 23.46 4.57 33.66
N VAL A 73 23.10 5.80 34.04
CA VAL A 73 23.17 6.95 33.12
C VAL A 73 24.65 7.25 32.82
N ASP A 74 25.00 7.17 31.54
CA ASP A 74 26.33 7.60 31.07
C ASP A 74 26.36 9.13 30.98
N THR A 75 26.82 9.78 32.02
CA THR A 75 26.95 11.26 32.05
C THR A 75 28.07 11.78 31.17
N GLY A 76 28.93 10.92 30.63
CA GLY A 76 29.96 11.26 29.66
C GLY A 76 29.40 11.48 28.25
N PHE A 77 28.23 10.91 27.96
CA PHE A 77 27.58 11.06 26.66
C PHE A 77 27.02 12.46 26.51
N SER A 78 27.49 13.18 25.49
CA SER A 78 26.87 14.44 25.01
C SER A 78 27.01 14.49 23.50
N GLY A 79 25.90 14.55 22.81
CA GLY A 79 25.84 14.51 21.35
C GLY A 79 24.42 14.47 20.82
N ASP A 80 24.31 14.44 19.52
CA ASP A 80 23.03 14.35 18.84
C ASP A 80 22.67 12.88 18.57
N VAL A 81 21.38 12.58 18.64
CA VAL A 81 20.82 11.29 18.27
C VAL A 81 19.72 11.48 17.24
N GLU A 82 19.66 10.61 16.24
CA GLU A 82 18.69 10.62 15.17
C GLU A 82 17.45 9.83 15.55
N VAL A 83 16.28 10.34 15.17
CA VAL A 83 14.99 9.74 15.49
C VAL A 83 14.31 9.25 14.20
N TYR A 84 13.86 8.00 14.20
CA TYR A 84 13.16 7.35 13.11
C TYR A 84 11.85 6.75 13.60
N VAL A 85 10.91 6.53 12.69
CA VAL A 85 9.68 5.78 12.98
C VAL A 85 9.62 4.53 12.12
N GLN A 86 9.29 3.41 12.75
CA GLN A 86 9.01 2.15 12.06
C GLN A 86 7.57 1.73 12.36
N PHE A 87 6.82 1.40 11.32
CA PHE A 87 5.45 0.94 11.45
C PHE A 87 5.14 -0.07 10.35
N LEU A 88 4.30 -1.04 10.66
CA LEU A 88 4.00 -2.19 9.81
C LEU A 88 5.24 -2.99 9.42
N GLY A 89 5.07 -4.19 8.91
CA GLY A 89 6.15 -4.97 8.32
C GLY A 89 6.43 -4.55 6.87
N SER A 90 7.58 -4.96 6.34
CA SER A 90 7.94 -4.74 4.94
C SER A 90 8.43 -6.03 4.29
N LEU A 91 8.09 -6.27 3.02
CA LEU A 91 8.59 -7.43 2.24
C LEU A 91 10.04 -7.28 1.83
N THR A 92 10.47 -6.03 1.64
CA THR A 92 11.84 -5.70 1.25
C THR A 92 12.47 -4.80 2.30
N PRO A 93 13.80 -4.84 2.48
CA PRO A 93 14.48 -3.88 3.33
C PRO A 93 14.09 -2.46 2.91
N GLU A 94 13.72 -1.64 3.89
CA GLU A 94 13.46 -0.23 3.61
C GLU A 94 14.76 0.44 3.18
N LEU A 95 14.68 1.31 2.19
CA LEU A 95 15.77 2.22 1.86
C LEU A 95 16.01 3.13 3.07
N ALA A 96 17.25 3.54 3.26
CA ALA A 96 17.58 4.48 4.32
C ALA A 96 16.68 5.73 4.20
N GLN A 97 15.86 5.95 5.22
CA GLN A 97 15.01 7.14 5.31
C GLN A 97 15.79 8.22 6.06
N PRO A 98 15.60 9.49 5.73
CA PRO A 98 16.13 10.56 6.56
C PRO A 98 15.51 10.49 7.95
N PRO A 99 16.23 10.90 9.02
CA PRO A 99 15.65 11.01 10.34
C PRO A 99 14.46 11.97 10.34
N LEU A 100 13.46 11.67 11.15
CA LEU A 100 12.34 12.59 11.37
C LEU A 100 12.80 13.86 12.07
N GLN A 101 13.74 13.70 12.99
CA GLN A 101 14.25 14.75 13.86
C GLN A 101 15.58 14.31 14.49
N THR A 102 16.35 15.28 14.93
CA THR A 102 17.55 15.10 15.76
C THR A 102 17.27 15.62 17.18
N ILE A 103 17.70 14.88 18.18
CA ILE A 103 17.59 15.25 19.59
C ILE A 103 18.99 15.41 20.17
N THR A 104 19.25 16.52 20.86
CA THR A 104 20.50 16.71 21.61
C THR A 104 20.39 16.09 22.99
N VAL A 105 21.33 15.22 23.32
CA VAL A 105 21.55 14.63 24.65
C VAL A 105 22.69 15.36 25.31
N THR A 106 22.53 15.75 26.56
CA THR A 106 23.57 16.44 27.36
C THR A 106 23.76 15.76 28.69
N ASN A 107 25.01 15.40 29.02
CA ASN A 107 25.32 14.64 30.22
C ASN A 107 24.45 13.39 30.41
N GLY A 108 24.25 12.67 29.30
CA GLY A 108 23.51 11.40 29.27
C GLY A 108 21.99 11.52 29.17
N VAL A 109 21.38 12.71 29.18
CA VAL A 109 19.92 12.87 29.19
C VAL A 109 19.47 13.96 28.23
N SER A 110 18.42 13.73 27.47
CA SER A 110 17.76 14.76 26.65
C SER A 110 16.70 15.52 27.44
N ALA A 111 16.29 16.66 26.93
CA ALA A 111 14.99 17.24 27.26
C ALA A 111 13.86 16.33 26.75
N GLU A 112 12.66 16.50 27.29
CA GLU A 112 11.44 15.97 26.68
C GLU A 112 11.25 16.67 25.33
N THR A 113 11.04 15.88 24.28
CA THR A 113 11.00 16.38 22.90
C THR A 113 9.81 15.82 22.16
N ASP A 114 9.06 16.69 21.52
CA ASP A 114 7.91 16.32 20.68
C ASP A 114 8.41 15.84 19.31
N ILE A 115 8.00 14.65 18.93
CA ILE A 115 8.33 14.02 17.65
C ILE A 115 7.07 14.02 16.78
N PRO A 116 7.07 14.77 15.66
CA PRO A 116 5.98 14.74 14.70
C PRO A 116 5.94 13.36 14.01
N LEU A 117 4.81 12.68 14.10
CA LEU A 117 4.61 11.38 13.47
C LEU A 117 3.97 11.58 12.08
N PRO A 118 4.54 10.96 11.01
CA PRO A 118 3.83 10.84 9.75
C PRO A 118 2.54 10.02 9.95
N PRO A 119 1.68 9.88 8.91
CA PRO A 119 0.62 8.88 8.95
C PRO A 119 1.19 7.49 9.22
N VAL A 120 0.93 6.95 10.42
CA VAL A 120 1.35 5.63 10.88
C VAL A 120 0.16 4.76 11.21
N TYR A 121 0.31 3.44 11.04
CA TYR A 121 -0.76 2.46 11.20
C TYR A 121 -0.22 1.19 11.87
N GLY A 122 -1.10 0.47 12.55
CA GLY A 122 -0.75 -0.80 13.19
C GLY A 122 0.31 -0.65 14.29
N PRO A 123 1.13 -1.69 14.52
CA PRO A 123 2.24 -1.63 15.46
C PRO A 123 3.31 -0.67 14.97
N THR A 124 3.66 0.30 15.81
CA THR A 124 4.58 1.39 15.49
C THR A 124 5.59 1.57 16.63
N THR A 125 6.85 1.80 16.30
CA THR A 125 7.92 2.11 17.27
C THR A 125 8.68 3.34 16.79
N ILE A 126 9.18 4.12 17.74
CA ILE A 126 10.15 5.18 17.50
C ILE A 126 11.52 4.60 17.83
N TRP A 127 12.40 4.64 16.84
CA TRP A 127 13.78 4.20 16.93
C TRP A 127 14.70 5.41 17.08
N VAL A 128 15.65 5.33 17.97
CA VAL A 128 16.66 6.37 18.19
C VAL A 128 18.04 5.76 18.05
N GLN A 129 18.92 6.42 17.34
CA GLN A 129 20.32 5.98 17.18
C GLN A 129 21.31 7.13 17.34
N ASP A 130 22.48 6.80 17.83
CA ASP A 130 23.63 7.68 17.92
C ASP A 130 24.23 7.90 16.52
N ASP A 131 24.51 9.16 16.16
CA ASP A 131 25.10 9.57 14.87
C ASP A 131 26.63 9.83 14.97
N ARG A 132 27.28 9.47 16.09
CA ARG A 132 28.71 9.76 16.26
C ARG A 132 29.57 9.02 15.24
N ALA A 133 30.34 9.77 14.46
CA ALA A 133 31.28 9.19 13.51
C ALA A 133 32.43 8.46 14.22
N GLY A 134 32.55 7.15 13.97
CA GLY A 134 33.69 6.33 14.42
C GLY A 134 33.60 5.77 15.86
N GLY A 135 32.43 5.92 16.50
CA GLY A 135 32.12 5.29 17.79
C GLY A 135 31.29 4.01 17.65
N SER A 136 31.07 3.34 18.81
CA SER A 136 30.06 2.27 18.89
C SER A 136 28.67 2.85 18.72
N TYR A 137 27.82 2.18 17.94
CA TYR A 137 26.44 2.58 17.76
C TYR A 137 25.63 2.26 19.01
N ALA A 138 25.14 3.30 19.68
CA ALA A 138 24.11 3.14 20.69
C ALA A 138 22.74 3.34 20.06
N THR A 139 21.83 2.45 20.33
CA THR A 139 20.45 2.52 19.81
C THR A 139 19.45 2.29 20.93
N GLY A 140 18.23 2.76 20.69
CA GLY A 140 17.11 2.56 21.58
C GLY A 140 15.79 2.56 20.81
N VAL A 141 14.77 1.97 21.40
CA VAL A 141 13.43 1.88 20.82
C VAL A 141 12.37 2.08 21.88
N THR A 142 11.27 2.74 21.52
CA THR A 142 10.13 2.87 22.42
C THR A 142 9.38 1.54 22.57
N PRO A 143 8.56 1.38 23.62
CA PRO A 143 7.46 0.42 23.59
C PRO A 143 6.59 0.62 22.35
N THR A 144 5.89 -0.44 21.92
CA THR A 144 5.06 -0.40 20.72
C THR A 144 3.80 0.45 20.95
N PHE A 145 3.59 1.43 20.09
CA PHE A 145 2.31 2.07 19.91
C PHE A 145 1.42 1.20 19.03
N TRP A 146 0.15 1.11 19.37
CA TRP A 146 -0.83 0.34 18.60
C TRP A 146 -1.82 1.28 17.94
N PHE A 147 -1.53 1.68 16.70
CA PHE A 147 -2.45 2.49 15.91
C PHE A 147 -3.49 1.63 15.20
N VAL A 148 -4.58 2.28 14.80
CA VAL A 148 -5.60 1.65 13.95
C VAL A 148 -5.00 1.20 12.62
N ASP A 149 -5.59 0.18 12.01
CA ASP A 149 -5.18 -0.27 10.67
C ASP A 149 -5.57 0.77 9.61
N PRO A 150 -4.91 0.81 8.45
CA PRO A 150 -5.27 1.72 7.38
C PRO A 150 -6.62 1.35 6.76
N LYS A 151 -7.26 2.31 6.09
CA LYS A 151 -8.37 2.12 5.16
C LYS A 151 -7.84 1.93 3.76
N THR A 152 -8.66 1.48 2.83
CA THR A 152 -8.29 1.37 1.41
C THR A 152 -7.73 2.70 0.87
N ARG A 153 -8.38 3.81 1.16
CA ARG A 153 -7.93 5.15 0.73
C ARG A 153 -6.56 5.57 1.27
N ASP A 154 -6.13 5.05 2.41
CA ASP A 154 -4.81 5.35 2.98
C ASP A 154 -3.70 4.63 2.20
N LEU A 155 -4.04 3.57 1.47
CA LEU A 155 -3.15 2.86 0.57
C LEU A 155 -3.10 3.54 -0.81
N GLN A 156 -4.25 3.98 -1.30
CA GLN A 156 -4.43 4.47 -2.66
C GLN A 156 -4.15 5.96 -2.82
N ARG A 157 -4.47 6.76 -1.81
CA ARG A 157 -4.36 8.21 -1.90
C ARG A 157 -2.90 8.66 -1.89
N PRO A 158 -2.41 9.32 -2.94
CA PRO A 158 -1.03 9.81 -2.98
C PRO A 158 -0.77 10.87 -1.91
N ARG A 159 0.48 11.00 -1.49
CA ARG A 159 0.88 12.03 -0.50
C ARG A 159 0.69 13.44 -1.00
N ASP A 160 0.85 13.65 -2.29
CA ASP A 160 0.69 14.95 -2.95
C ASP A 160 -0.22 14.82 -4.18
N GLU A 161 -1.51 15.03 -3.99
CA GLU A 161 -2.48 15.06 -5.09
C GLU A 161 -2.27 16.22 -6.06
N GLN A 162 -1.70 17.32 -5.62
CA GLN A 162 -1.55 18.54 -6.43
C GLN A 162 -0.33 18.50 -7.33
N GLY A 163 0.71 17.78 -6.90
CA GLY A 163 1.94 17.57 -7.66
C GLY A 163 1.87 16.43 -8.69
N LEU A 164 0.74 15.75 -8.82
CA LEU A 164 0.59 14.61 -9.72
C LEU A 164 0.64 15.01 -11.19
N ALA A 165 1.81 14.85 -11.77
CA ALA A 165 2.00 14.92 -13.23
C ALA A 165 1.73 13.57 -13.91
N ALA A 166 1.74 12.46 -13.17
CA ALA A 166 1.63 11.09 -13.62
C ALA A 166 1.09 10.17 -12.51
N LEU A 167 1.00 8.88 -12.79
CA LEU A 167 0.65 7.82 -11.86
C LEU A 167 1.50 7.90 -10.60
N SER A 168 0.85 7.94 -9.46
CA SER A 168 1.54 8.05 -8.19
C SER A 168 1.66 6.71 -7.49
N VAL A 169 2.60 6.68 -6.58
CA VAL A 169 2.94 5.49 -5.80
C VAL A 169 2.22 5.54 -4.46
N SER A 170 1.71 4.40 -4.01
CA SER A 170 1.12 4.26 -2.68
C SER A 170 2.05 4.80 -1.59
N PRO A 171 1.55 5.59 -0.64
CA PRO A 171 2.34 6.01 0.53
C PRO A 171 2.76 4.85 1.42
N LEU A 172 2.10 3.68 1.29
CA LEU A 172 2.37 2.45 2.04
C LEU A 172 3.02 1.36 1.18
N GLN A 173 3.60 1.72 0.03
CA GLN A 173 4.32 0.75 -0.82
C GLN A 173 5.34 -0.06 -0.01
N ASN A 174 5.41 -1.36 -0.29
CA ASN A 174 6.24 -2.36 0.40
C ASN A 174 5.87 -2.65 1.87
N LYS A 175 4.77 -2.08 2.37
CA LYS A 175 4.29 -2.40 3.73
C LYS A 175 3.36 -3.60 3.72
N GLN A 176 3.44 -4.39 4.80
CA GLN A 176 2.46 -5.42 5.13
C GLN A 176 1.29 -4.77 5.86
N VAL A 177 0.11 -4.79 5.28
CA VAL A 177 -1.06 -4.12 5.83
C VAL A 177 -2.24 -5.07 6.00
N THR A 178 -3.15 -4.69 6.88
CA THR A 178 -4.49 -5.27 7.01
C THR A 178 -5.51 -4.16 6.86
N VAL A 179 -6.49 -4.34 6.00
CA VAL A 179 -7.63 -3.44 5.82
C VAL A 179 -8.89 -4.14 6.30
N LEU A 180 -9.67 -3.47 7.14
CA LEU A 180 -10.92 -4.01 7.70
C LEU A 180 -12.10 -3.13 7.33
N GLY A 181 -13.21 -3.71 6.89
CA GLY A 181 -14.43 -2.97 6.53
C GLY A 181 -15.00 -2.13 7.68
N SER A 182 -14.84 -2.60 8.92
CA SER A 182 -15.27 -1.88 10.13
C SER A 182 -14.54 -0.54 10.37
N ARG A 183 -13.46 -0.26 9.66
CA ARG A 183 -12.71 1.00 9.77
C ARG A 183 -13.48 2.22 9.30
N HIS A 184 -14.47 2.06 8.42
CA HIS A 184 -15.35 3.15 7.95
C HIS A 184 -16.55 3.42 8.86
N GLY A 185 -16.60 2.84 10.04
CA GLY A 185 -17.70 2.99 10.99
C GLY A 185 -18.74 1.86 10.89
N ALA A 186 -19.85 2.02 11.56
CA ALA A 186 -20.86 0.95 11.69
C ALA A 186 -21.43 0.47 10.35
N ASN A 187 -21.57 1.36 9.37
CA ASN A 187 -22.10 1.09 8.03
C ASN A 187 -21.01 0.78 7.01
N GLY A 188 -19.73 0.82 7.42
CA GLY A 188 -18.59 0.52 6.57
C GLY A 188 -18.50 -0.96 6.23
N LYS A 189 -18.29 -1.27 4.96
CA LYS A 189 -18.14 -2.63 4.42
C LYS A 189 -17.07 -2.63 3.33
N LEU A 190 -16.53 -3.82 3.07
CA LEU A 190 -15.72 -4.09 1.89
C LEU A 190 -16.54 -4.97 0.95
N VAL A 191 -16.85 -4.47 -0.24
CA VAL A 191 -17.64 -5.19 -1.24
C VAL A 191 -16.78 -5.59 -2.43
N VAL A 192 -16.86 -6.85 -2.84
CA VAL A 192 -16.19 -7.36 -4.04
C VAL A 192 -16.92 -6.85 -5.27
N THR A 193 -16.23 -6.11 -6.15
CA THR A 193 -16.82 -5.47 -7.35
C THR A 193 -16.55 -6.24 -8.63
N GLY A 194 -15.51 -7.06 -8.67
CA GLY A 194 -15.19 -7.93 -9.80
C GLY A 194 -14.22 -9.04 -9.40
N VAL A 195 -14.29 -10.18 -10.08
CA VAL A 195 -13.41 -11.34 -9.83
C VAL A 195 -12.75 -11.77 -11.13
N TYR A 196 -11.46 -12.02 -11.08
CA TYR A 196 -10.61 -12.42 -12.20
C TYR A 196 -9.95 -13.77 -11.95
N SER A 197 -9.25 -14.27 -12.94
CA SER A 197 -8.45 -15.50 -12.80
C SER A 197 -7.32 -15.38 -11.76
N GLN A 198 -6.84 -14.16 -11.50
CA GLN A 198 -5.69 -13.87 -10.65
C GLN A 198 -5.98 -12.85 -9.54
N GLY A 199 -7.21 -12.83 -9.04
CA GLY A 199 -7.57 -11.93 -7.96
C GLY A 199 -8.98 -11.36 -8.07
N TYR A 200 -9.21 -10.25 -7.37
CA TYR A 200 -10.49 -9.56 -7.37
C TYR A 200 -10.29 -8.07 -7.08
N THR A 201 -11.29 -7.27 -7.38
CA THR A 201 -11.37 -5.88 -6.93
C THR A 201 -12.35 -5.75 -5.78
N VAL A 202 -12.04 -4.85 -4.86
CA VAL A 202 -12.84 -4.56 -3.68
C VAL A 202 -12.96 -3.07 -3.49
N ASP A 203 -14.17 -2.63 -3.13
CA ASP A 203 -14.45 -1.25 -2.76
C ASP A 203 -14.73 -1.16 -1.26
N ASP A 204 -14.16 -0.13 -0.61
CA ASP A 204 -14.44 0.25 0.77
C ASP A 204 -15.62 1.21 0.78
N VAL A 205 -16.78 0.73 1.24
CA VAL A 205 -18.07 1.40 1.02
C VAL A 205 -18.77 1.82 2.30
N GLN A 206 -19.65 2.81 2.17
CA GLN A 206 -20.69 3.13 3.14
C GLN A 206 -22.03 2.64 2.61
N CYS A 207 -22.69 1.74 3.35
CA CYS A 207 -24.02 1.26 3.03
C CYS A 207 -25.11 2.06 3.77
N ALA A 208 -26.38 1.80 3.44
CA ALA A 208 -27.51 2.50 4.05
C ALA A 208 -27.59 2.23 5.56
N ASP A 209 -27.16 1.04 6.00
CA ASP A 209 -27.16 0.63 7.41
C ASP A 209 -26.01 -0.33 7.75
N ALA A 210 -25.91 -0.69 9.01
CA ALA A 210 -24.90 -1.61 9.51
C ALA A 210 -25.08 -3.07 9.01
N ALA A 211 -26.25 -3.44 8.51
CA ALA A 211 -26.47 -4.74 7.88
C ALA A 211 -25.93 -4.80 6.45
N GLY A 212 -25.56 -3.64 5.89
CA GLY A 212 -25.07 -3.56 4.52
C GLY A 212 -26.18 -3.51 3.48
N THR A 213 -27.32 -2.89 3.84
CA THR A 213 -28.42 -2.68 2.90
C THR A 213 -28.00 -1.69 1.80
N PRO A 214 -28.25 -1.98 0.53
CA PRO A 214 -28.02 -1.04 -0.56
C PRO A 214 -28.90 0.24 -0.42
N PRO A 215 -28.48 1.38 -0.99
CA PRO A 215 -27.25 1.55 -1.78
C PRO A 215 -26.01 1.61 -0.92
N CYS A 216 -24.92 1.00 -1.42
CA CYS A 216 -23.59 1.19 -0.88
C CYS A 216 -22.80 2.14 -1.81
N THR A 217 -22.04 3.05 -1.25
CA THR A 217 -21.29 4.07 -2.01
C THR A 217 -19.82 4.02 -1.66
N ALA A 218 -18.95 4.11 -2.66
CA ALA A 218 -17.52 4.33 -2.51
C ALA A 218 -17.18 5.79 -2.82
N GLY A 219 -16.15 6.31 -2.20
CA GLY A 219 -15.58 7.62 -2.49
C GLY A 219 -14.28 7.51 -3.28
N ASP A 220 -13.59 8.64 -3.44
CA ASP A 220 -12.28 8.69 -4.04
C ASP A 220 -11.29 7.83 -3.26
N TYR A 221 -10.45 7.05 -3.99
CA TYR A 221 -9.42 6.18 -3.42
C TYR A 221 -9.95 4.99 -2.59
N ASP A 222 -11.23 4.70 -2.62
CA ASP A 222 -11.83 3.59 -1.85
C ASP A 222 -11.81 2.24 -2.63
N HIS A 223 -11.00 2.11 -3.65
CA HIS A 223 -10.94 0.96 -4.56
C HIS A 223 -9.58 0.28 -4.50
N MET A 224 -9.52 -1.06 -4.57
CA MET A 224 -8.27 -1.82 -4.52
C MET A 224 -8.33 -3.08 -5.38
N LEU A 225 -7.25 -3.34 -6.11
CA LEU A 225 -7.00 -4.65 -6.70
C LEU A 225 -6.28 -5.55 -5.68
N VAL A 226 -6.86 -6.71 -5.43
CA VAL A 226 -6.26 -7.77 -4.60
C VAL A 226 -5.75 -8.87 -5.54
N PHE A 227 -4.43 -8.95 -5.73
CA PHE A 227 -3.79 -9.83 -6.70
C PHE A 227 -3.29 -11.12 -6.05
N SER A 228 -3.78 -12.28 -6.47
CA SER A 228 -3.54 -13.58 -5.80
C SER A 228 -2.87 -14.66 -6.66
N PHE A 229 -2.33 -14.33 -7.84
CA PHE A 229 -1.74 -15.28 -8.82
C PHE A 229 -2.68 -16.43 -9.29
N SER A 230 -3.82 -16.60 -8.64
CA SER A 230 -4.83 -17.59 -8.96
C SER A 230 -6.21 -17.04 -8.58
N ARG A 231 -7.27 -17.78 -8.89
CA ARG A 231 -8.62 -17.39 -8.44
C ARG A 231 -8.64 -17.28 -6.91
N ALA A 232 -9.00 -16.10 -6.42
CA ALA A 232 -8.99 -15.78 -5.01
C ALA A 232 -9.96 -16.66 -4.20
N ARG A 233 -9.53 -17.01 -2.99
CA ARG A 233 -10.29 -17.72 -1.98
C ARG A 233 -10.17 -17.01 -0.65
N ASP A 234 -11.20 -17.18 0.18
CA ASP A 234 -11.15 -16.74 1.57
C ASP A 234 -10.35 -17.73 2.46
N GLU A 235 -10.20 -17.40 3.73
CA GLU A 235 -9.49 -18.24 4.73
C GLU A 235 -10.16 -19.61 4.98
N GLN A 236 -11.40 -19.79 4.53
CA GLN A 236 -12.11 -21.06 4.60
C GLN A 236 -11.98 -21.86 3.29
N GLY A 237 -11.24 -21.34 2.32
CA GLY A 237 -11.04 -21.97 1.01
C GLY A 237 -12.22 -21.80 0.04
N ARG A 238 -13.24 -20.98 0.36
CA ARG A 238 -14.36 -20.69 -0.52
C ARG A 238 -13.97 -19.68 -1.58
N GLY A 239 -14.52 -19.83 -2.79
CA GLY A 239 -14.28 -18.87 -3.86
C GLY A 239 -14.96 -17.53 -3.58
N ILE A 240 -14.24 -16.44 -3.78
CA ILE A 240 -14.78 -15.07 -3.68
C ILE A 240 -15.64 -14.78 -4.91
N VAL A 241 -16.76 -14.04 -4.71
CA VAL A 241 -17.73 -13.72 -5.76
C VAL A 241 -18.13 -12.23 -5.74
N PRO A 242 -18.52 -11.64 -6.89
CA PRO A 242 -19.00 -10.26 -6.93
C PRO A 242 -20.23 -10.04 -6.05
N GLY A 243 -20.34 -8.87 -5.41
CA GLY A 243 -21.42 -8.50 -4.49
C GLY A 243 -21.29 -9.12 -3.10
N GLN A 244 -20.28 -9.97 -2.86
CA GLN A 244 -19.95 -10.48 -1.55
C GLN A 244 -19.32 -9.39 -0.70
N PHE A 245 -19.70 -9.31 0.58
CA PHE A 245 -18.88 -8.62 1.55
C PHE A 245 -17.70 -9.49 1.98
N ILE A 246 -16.59 -8.86 2.28
CA ILE A 246 -15.49 -9.48 3.01
C ILE A 246 -15.22 -8.70 4.29
N ASP A 247 -14.75 -9.37 5.33
CA ASP A 247 -14.47 -8.74 6.63
C ASP A 247 -13.18 -7.90 6.55
N GLY A 248 -12.26 -8.32 5.69
CA GLY A 248 -10.99 -7.67 5.47
C GLY A 248 -10.12 -8.37 4.44
N TYR A 249 -9.02 -7.74 4.12
CA TYR A 249 -7.92 -8.31 3.36
C TYR A 249 -6.58 -7.86 3.94
N ALA A 250 -5.55 -8.69 3.80
CA ALA A 250 -4.19 -8.37 4.25
C ALA A 250 -3.19 -8.82 3.19
N GLY A 251 -2.03 -8.18 3.15
CA GLY A 251 -0.95 -8.52 2.23
C GLY A 251 0.08 -7.41 2.13
N ALA A 252 0.89 -7.46 1.10
CA ALA A 252 1.86 -6.42 0.80
C ALA A 252 1.28 -5.42 -0.19
N VAL A 253 1.44 -4.14 0.08
CA VAL A 253 1.14 -3.08 -0.89
C VAL A 253 2.26 -3.04 -1.92
N THR A 254 1.94 -3.31 -3.17
CA THR A 254 2.90 -3.32 -4.27
C THR A 254 2.46 -2.40 -5.40
N GLU A 255 3.42 -1.95 -6.20
CA GLU A 255 3.17 -1.17 -7.40
C GLU A 255 3.56 -1.98 -8.63
N PHE A 256 2.61 -2.25 -9.49
CA PHE A 256 2.85 -2.99 -10.72
C PHE A 256 2.44 -2.16 -11.95
N ASN A 257 3.43 -1.64 -12.66
CA ASN A 257 3.21 -0.80 -13.84
C ASN A 257 2.31 0.41 -13.57
N GLY A 258 2.45 1.04 -12.39
CA GLY A 258 1.66 2.19 -11.97
C GLY A 258 0.31 1.84 -11.37
N LEU A 259 0.01 0.58 -11.17
CA LEU A 259 -1.17 0.09 -10.47
C LEU A 259 -0.80 -0.26 -9.03
N THR A 260 -1.47 0.37 -8.08
CA THR A 260 -1.39 -0.04 -6.68
C THR A 260 -2.20 -1.30 -6.46
N GLU A 261 -1.55 -2.36 -5.97
CA GLU A 261 -2.22 -3.62 -5.72
C GLU A 261 -1.82 -4.25 -4.38
N MET A 262 -2.71 -5.08 -3.84
CA MET A 262 -2.42 -5.92 -2.68
C MET A 262 -1.88 -7.26 -3.17
N GLY A 263 -0.56 -7.44 -3.07
CA GLY A 263 0.12 -8.69 -3.42
C GLY A 263 0.17 -9.69 -2.26
N PHE A 264 0.31 -10.99 -2.60
CA PHE A 264 0.34 -12.09 -1.62
C PHE A 264 -0.80 -12.02 -0.59
N PRO A 265 -2.06 -11.91 -1.05
CA PRO A 265 -3.17 -11.54 -0.19
C PRO A 265 -3.68 -12.70 0.64
N GLN A 266 -4.22 -12.35 1.79
CA GLN A 266 -5.14 -13.15 2.58
C GLN A 266 -6.47 -12.41 2.65
N SER A 267 -7.59 -13.10 2.39
CA SER A 267 -8.94 -12.53 2.43
C SER A 267 -9.73 -13.14 3.55
N PHE A 268 -10.38 -12.30 4.35
CA PHE A 268 -11.16 -12.70 5.52
C PHE A 268 -12.65 -12.58 5.24
N ALA A 269 -13.40 -13.64 5.44
CA ALA A 269 -14.85 -13.69 5.19
C ALA A 269 -15.54 -14.67 6.16
N SER A 270 -15.22 -14.59 7.45
CA SER A 270 -15.74 -15.50 8.48
C SER A 270 -17.08 -15.08 9.07
N SER A 271 -17.44 -13.78 8.96
CA SER A 271 -18.74 -13.31 9.45
C SER A 271 -19.91 -13.86 8.60
N ALA A 272 -21.08 -14.00 9.20
CA ALA A 272 -22.27 -14.50 8.51
C ALA A 272 -22.68 -13.64 7.30
N GLY A 273 -22.39 -12.32 7.33
CA GLY A 273 -22.66 -11.39 6.23
C GLY A 273 -21.67 -11.49 5.09
N SER A 274 -20.53 -12.18 5.30
CA SER A 274 -19.44 -12.34 4.32
C SER A 274 -19.46 -13.70 3.62
N ASP A 275 -20.50 -14.53 3.84
CA ASP A 275 -20.65 -15.78 3.11
C ASP A 275 -20.88 -15.52 1.61
N PRO A 276 -20.16 -16.22 0.69
CA PRO A 276 -20.39 -16.07 -0.75
C PRO A 276 -21.85 -16.30 -1.17
N ALA A 277 -22.59 -17.16 -0.43
CA ALA A 277 -24.02 -17.40 -0.70
C ALA A 277 -24.91 -16.19 -0.33
N ALA A 278 -24.42 -15.27 0.48
CA ALA A 278 -25.10 -14.02 0.83
C ALA A 278 -24.74 -12.85 -0.09
N ALA A 279 -24.00 -13.09 -1.18
CA ALA A 279 -23.63 -12.05 -2.13
C ALA A 279 -24.87 -11.41 -2.79
N ASP A 280 -24.82 -10.08 -2.94
CA ASP A 280 -25.88 -9.30 -3.58
C ASP A 280 -25.24 -8.23 -4.48
N LEU A 281 -25.46 -8.34 -5.78
CA LEU A 281 -24.90 -7.41 -6.76
C LEU A 281 -25.40 -5.97 -6.57
N ALA A 282 -26.55 -5.76 -5.92
CA ALA A 282 -27.05 -4.43 -5.61
C ALA A 282 -26.16 -3.66 -4.60
N ARG A 283 -25.27 -4.34 -3.91
CA ARG A 283 -24.28 -3.74 -3.00
C ARG A 283 -23.09 -3.11 -3.73
N ILE A 284 -22.85 -3.54 -4.98
CA ILE A 284 -21.76 -2.95 -5.80
C ILE A 284 -22.10 -1.48 -6.07
N PRO A 285 -21.16 -0.55 -5.75
CA PRO A 285 -21.39 0.87 -6.05
C PRO A 285 -21.69 1.13 -7.51
N ALA A 286 -22.49 2.15 -7.77
CA ALA A 286 -22.74 2.59 -9.14
C ALA A 286 -21.43 3.03 -9.80
N PRO A 287 -21.19 2.68 -11.09
CA PRO A 287 -19.98 3.06 -11.79
C PRO A 287 -19.80 4.59 -11.84
N VAL A 288 -18.59 5.07 -11.61
CA VAL A 288 -18.24 6.49 -11.76
C VAL A 288 -18.16 6.84 -13.24
N THR A 289 -18.85 7.90 -13.67
CA THR A 289 -18.86 8.28 -15.10
C THR A 289 -17.59 9.05 -15.47
N ILE A 290 -16.80 8.49 -16.37
CA ILE A 290 -15.62 9.16 -16.93
C ILE A 290 -16.07 10.36 -17.77
N GLN A 291 -15.53 11.54 -17.44
CA GLN A 291 -15.74 12.76 -18.19
C GLN A 291 -14.63 12.97 -19.23
N SER A 292 -14.95 13.55 -20.37
CA SER A 292 -13.93 13.84 -21.40
C SER A 292 -12.82 14.79 -20.91
N SER A 293 -13.08 15.59 -19.87
CA SER A 293 -12.07 16.45 -19.22
C SER A 293 -10.97 15.65 -18.50
N TRP A 294 -11.25 14.42 -18.05
CA TRP A 294 -10.27 13.57 -17.38
C TRP A 294 -9.11 13.17 -18.29
N LEU A 295 -9.34 13.11 -19.59
CA LEU A 295 -8.30 12.78 -20.56
C LEU A 295 -7.13 13.78 -20.56
N THR A 296 -7.33 14.96 -19.97
CA THR A 296 -6.31 16.00 -19.79
C THR A 296 -5.87 16.18 -18.33
N SER A 297 -6.53 15.50 -17.37
CA SER A 297 -6.23 15.54 -15.94
C SER A 297 -6.27 14.16 -15.34
N LYS A 298 -5.11 13.50 -15.27
CA LYS A 298 -5.01 12.08 -14.87
C LYS A 298 -5.33 11.84 -13.39
N ILE A 299 -5.38 12.86 -12.56
CA ILE A 299 -5.74 12.73 -11.14
C ILE A 299 -7.15 12.16 -10.96
N GLU A 300 -8.08 12.47 -11.85
CA GLU A 300 -9.43 11.94 -11.76
C GLU A 300 -9.47 10.42 -11.99
N PHE A 301 -8.59 9.91 -12.85
CA PHE A 301 -8.41 8.46 -13.03
C PHE A 301 -7.78 7.81 -11.81
N GLU A 302 -6.78 8.46 -11.22
CA GLU A 302 -6.10 7.99 -10.00
C GLU A 302 -7.07 7.83 -8.83
N ARG A 303 -8.02 8.77 -8.66
CA ARG A 303 -9.04 8.71 -7.61
C ARG A 303 -9.95 7.49 -7.69
N VAL A 304 -10.09 6.91 -8.88
CA VAL A 304 -10.96 5.75 -9.14
C VAL A 304 -10.16 4.55 -9.67
N GLU A 305 -8.85 4.53 -9.43
CA GLU A 305 -8.02 3.39 -9.76
C GLU A 305 -8.56 2.12 -9.12
N SER A 306 -8.60 1.02 -9.88
CA SER A 306 -9.23 -0.27 -9.50
C SER A 306 -10.74 -0.22 -9.24
N GLY A 307 -11.36 0.94 -9.37
CA GLY A 307 -12.80 1.13 -9.19
C GLY A 307 -13.59 0.85 -10.46
N LEU A 308 -14.90 0.75 -10.28
CA LEU A 308 -15.85 0.57 -11.38
C LEU A 308 -16.19 1.91 -12.02
N VAL A 309 -15.89 2.05 -13.30
CA VAL A 309 -16.15 3.25 -14.08
C VAL A 309 -17.06 2.97 -15.29
N GLN A 310 -17.65 4.01 -15.84
CA GLN A 310 -18.43 3.91 -17.07
C GLN A 310 -18.18 5.07 -18.02
N VAL A 311 -18.33 4.79 -19.31
CA VAL A 311 -18.51 5.76 -20.38
C VAL A 311 -19.94 5.69 -20.85
N LEU A 312 -20.63 6.82 -20.90
CA LEU A 312 -21.98 6.96 -21.48
C LEU A 312 -21.85 7.66 -22.83
N ALA A 313 -22.04 6.91 -23.88
CA ALA A 313 -21.87 7.29 -25.28
C ALA A 313 -20.39 7.53 -25.70
N GLY A 314 -19.96 6.79 -26.68
CA GLY A 314 -18.67 6.93 -27.31
C GLY A 314 -18.68 6.40 -28.74
N THR A 315 -17.62 6.65 -29.50
CA THR A 315 -17.44 6.12 -30.85
C THR A 315 -16.20 5.25 -30.91
N VAL A 316 -16.31 4.05 -31.48
CA VAL A 316 -15.16 3.15 -31.65
C VAL A 316 -14.17 3.77 -32.63
N CYS A 317 -12.94 3.96 -32.18
CA CYS A 317 -11.86 4.50 -33.00
C CYS A 317 -11.34 3.47 -34.01
N PRO A 318 -10.66 3.91 -35.09
CA PRO A 318 -9.88 3.01 -35.94
C PRO A 318 -8.90 2.19 -35.09
N LEU A 319 -8.75 0.91 -35.45
CA LEU A 319 -7.83 0.01 -34.77
C LEU A 319 -6.39 0.29 -35.19
N ASP A 320 -5.47 0.09 -34.30
CA ASP A 320 -4.05 0.33 -34.48
C ASP A 320 -3.20 -0.88 -33.98
N ASP A 321 -1.88 -0.66 -33.83
CA ASP A 321 -0.95 -1.70 -33.41
C ASP A 321 -1.20 -2.19 -31.97
N ASP A 322 -1.80 -1.33 -31.11
CA ASP A 322 -2.18 -1.72 -29.74
C ASP A 322 -3.27 -2.81 -29.77
N TYR A 323 -4.21 -2.72 -30.71
CA TYR A 323 -5.19 -3.78 -30.89
C TYR A 323 -4.57 -5.07 -31.41
N THR A 324 -3.65 -4.96 -32.36
CA THR A 324 -2.97 -6.13 -32.93
C THR A 324 -2.22 -6.88 -31.85
N THR A 325 -1.49 -6.17 -30.99
CA THR A 325 -0.58 -6.72 -29.98
C THR A 325 -1.31 -7.12 -28.70
N TYR A 326 -2.17 -6.25 -28.17
CA TYR A 326 -2.74 -6.37 -26.80
C TYR A 326 -4.25 -6.59 -26.80
N LYS A 327 -4.93 -6.55 -27.97
CA LYS A 327 -6.38 -6.54 -28.09
C LYS A 327 -7.02 -5.31 -27.43
N GLN A 328 -6.24 -4.24 -27.27
CA GLN A 328 -6.68 -2.96 -26.75
C GLN A 328 -7.30 -2.14 -27.89
N TRP A 329 -8.56 -1.77 -27.74
CA TRP A 329 -9.25 -0.90 -28.66
C TRP A 329 -9.56 0.45 -28.00
N LYS A 330 -9.88 1.43 -28.80
CA LYS A 330 -9.97 2.83 -28.37
C LYS A 330 -11.37 3.38 -28.60
N LEU A 331 -11.85 4.18 -27.64
CA LEU A 331 -13.17 4.79 -27.64
C LEU A 331 -13.03 6.30 -27.53
N ASP A 332 -13.51 7.04 -28.52
CA ASP A 332 -13.65 8.49 -28.45
C ASP A 332 -14.85 8.86 -27.59
N ILE A 333 -14.61 9.66 -26.56
CA ILE A 333 -15.63 10.17 -25.63
C ILE A 333 -15.78 11.69 -25.74
N GLY A 334 -15.57 12.23 -26.96
CA GLY A 334 -15.76 13.65 -27.27
C GLY A 334 -14.47 14.48 -27.36
N ARG A 335 -13.29 13.81 -27.47
CA ARG A 335 -11.98 14.47 -27.69
C ARG A 335 -11.29 13.99 -28.97
N GLY A 336 -11.96 13.16 -29.74
CA GLY A 336 -11.41 12.50 -30.92
C GLY A 336 -10.49 11.33 -30.56
N CYS A 337 -10.18 10.51 -31.57
CA CYS A 337 -9.38 9.30 -31.42
C CYS A 337 -7.89 9.55 -31.13
N ALA A 338 -7.44 10.81 -31.12
CA ALA A 338 -6.09 11.16 -30.65
C ALA A 338 -5.99 11.22 -29.12
N SER A 339 -7.11 11.30 -28.41
CA SER A 339 -7.17 11.30 -26.94
C SER A 339 -8.31 10.38 -26.47
N PRO A 340 -8.22 9.07 -26.71
CA PRO A 340 -9.28 8.12 -26.41
C PRO A 340 -9.20 7.63 -24.96
N ILE A 341 -10.26 6.94 -24.51
CA ILE A 341 -10.18 5.96 -23.45
C ILE A 341 -9.89 4.58 -24.05
N ASN A 342 -9.04 3.81 -23.37
CA ASN A 342 -8.69 2.48 -23.84
C ASN A 342 -9.59 1.42 -23.19
N VAL A 343 -9.87 0.34 -23.91
CA VAL A 343 -10.73 -0.75 -23.46
C VAL A 343 -10.12 -2.09 -23.88
N ILE A 344 -10.14 -3.08 -23.00
CA ILE A 344 -9.79 -4.46 -23.31
C ILE A 344 -10.96 -5.36 -22.96
N THR A 345 -11.53 -6.02 -23.95
CA THR A 345 -12.65 -6.97 -23.79
C THR A 345 -12.22 -8.43 -24.00
N ASN A 346 -11.02 -8.65 -24.49
CA ASN A 346 -10.53 -9.97 -24.89
C ASN A 346 -10.57 -11.00 -23.74
N GLY A 347 -11.16 -12.15 -24.01
CA GLY A 347 -11.24 -13.26 -23.08
C GLY A 347 -12.31 -13.13 -21.98
N VAL A 348 -13.00 -12.00 -21.92
CA VAL A 348 -14.05 -11.73 -20.91
C VAL A 348 -15.40 -11.44 -21.57
N VAL A 349 -15.40 -10.57 -22.59
CA VAL A 349 -16.61 -10.19 -23.32
C VAL A 349 -16.42 -10.52 -24.79
N GLU A 350 -17.39 -11.24 -25.37
CA GLU A 350 -17.42 -11.48 -26.83
C GLU A 350 -17.82 -10.20 -27.55
N PHE A 351 -16.82 -9.45 -28.00
CA PHE A 351 -16.96 -8.20 -28.70
C PHE A 351 -15.86 -8.06 -29.75
N ASP A 352 -16.26 -7.84 -31.00
CA ASP A 352 -15.31 -7.60 -32.10
C ASP A 352 -15.32 -6.11 -32.50
N PRO A 353 -14.33 -5.35 -32.04
CA PRO A 353 -14.23 -3.92 -32.35
C PRO A 353 -13.98 -3.67 -33.85
N GLN A 354 -13.45 -4.62 -34.64
CA GLN A 354 -13.21 -4.45 -36.07
C GLN A 354 -14.52 -4.16 -36.83
N THR A 355 -15.58 -4.84 -36.41
CA THR A 355 -16.91 -4.68 -37.04
C THR A 355 -17.64 -3.42 -36.56
N LYS A 356 -17.05 -2.70 -35.58
CA LYS A 356 -17.67 -1.55 -34.91
C LYS A 356 -16.94 -0.22 -35.11
N VAL A 357 -15.84 -0.21 -35.85
CA VAL A 357 -15.09 1.02 -36.14
C VAL A 357 -16.01 2.11 -36.71
N GLY A 358 -15.96 3.29 -36.11
CA GLY A 358 -16.82 4.44 -36.46
C GLY A 358 -18.26 4.34 -35.95
N MET A 359 -18.64 3.25 -35.30
CA MET A 359 -20.00 3.08 -34.76
C MET A 359 -20.09 3.61 -33.32
N PRO A 360 -21.27 4.15 -32.93
CA PRO A 360 -21.50 4.56 -31.54
C PRO A 360 -21.68 3.33 -30.65
N ILE A 361 -21.21 3.47 -29.39
CA ILE A 361 -21.53 2.58 -28.28
C ILE A 361 -22.29 3.39 -27.25
N ALA A 362 -23.41 2.87 -26.76
CA ALA A 362 -24.27 3.57 -25.83
C ALA A 362 -23.64 3.59 -24.41
N LYS A 363 -23.00 2.47 -23.99
CA LYS A 363 -22.37 2.38 -22.67
C LYS A 363 -21.27 1.32 -22.66
N VAL A 364 -20.17 1.67 -21.97
CA VAL A 364 -19.13 0.72 -21.54
C VAL A 364 -18.94 0.87 -20.04
N VAL A 365 -19.05 -0.20 -19.29
CA VAL A 365 -18.69 -0.27 -17.86
C VAL A 365 -17.45 -1.14 -17.74
N GLY A 366 -16.57 -0.85 -16.80
CA GLY A 366 -15.39 -1.70 -16.56
C GLY A 366 -14.60 -1.23 -15.37
N LEU A 367 -13.68 -2.08 -14.93
CA LEU A 367 -12.72 -1.74 -13.91
C LEU A 367 -11.59 -0.95 -14.54
N LEU A 368 -11.18 0.11 -13.87
CA LEU A 368 -10.17 1.02 -14.37
C LEU A 368 -8.79 0.62 -13.86
N ARG A 369 -7.82 0.48 -14.76
CA ARG A 369 -6.44 0.20 -14.40
C ARG A 369 -5.48 1.06 -15.20
N PRO A 370 -4.41 1.57 -14.57
CA PRO A 370 -3.29 2.14 -15.30
C PRO A 370 -2.39 1.06 -15.87
N VAL A 371 -1.68 1.40 -16.94
CA VAL A 371 -0.53 0.66 -17.43
C VAL A 371 0.57 1.66 -17.75
N ASN A 372 1.65 1.64 -16.97
CA ASN A 372 2.79 2.53 -17.10
C ASN A 372 4.06 1.71 -17.31
N ILE A 373 4.47 1.55 -18.57
CA ILE A 373 5.67 0.80 -18.97
C ILE A 373 6.49 1.67 -19.94
N GLY A 374 7.60 2.20 -19.48
CA GLY A 374 8.45 3.09 -20.29
C GLY A 374 7.71 4.34 -20.75
N SER A 375 7.53 4.51 -22.07
CA SER A 375 6.76 5.61 -22.66
C SER A 375 5.25 5.33 -22.78
N PHE A 376 4.82 4.07 -22.58
CA PHE A 376 3.43 3.65 -22.62
C PHE A 376 2.78 3.94 -21.27
N ASN A 377 1.91 4.95 -21.25
CA ASN A 377 1.26 5.43 -20.02
C ASN A 377 -0.21 5.72 -20.33
N VAL A 378 -1.06 4.73 -20.07
CA VAL A 378 -2.48 4.74 -20.42
C VAL A 378 -3.34 4.22 -19.29
N TRP A 379 -4.61 4.64 -19.30
CA TRP A 379 -5.66 4.08 -18.48
C TRP A 379 -6.55 3.18 -19.33
N ILE A 380 -6.89 2.01 -18.82
CA ILE A 380 -7.61 0.96 -19.53
C ILE A 380 -8.83 0.53 -18.73
N MET A 381 -9.98 0.46 -19.39
CA MET A 381 -11.21 -0.12 -18.85
C MET A 381 -11.25 -1.62 -19.17
N PHE A 382 -11.57 -2.43 -18.17
CA PHE A 382 -11.73 -3.88 -18.28
C PHE A 382 -13.18 -4.25 -17.96
N PRO A 383 -14.07 -4.41 -18.93
CA PRO A 383 -15.41 -4.94 -18.73
C PRO A 383 -15.37 -6.32 -18.06
N ARG A 384 -16.31 -6.58 -17.13
CA ARG A 384 -16.36 -7.80 -16.33
C ARG A 384 -17.15 -8.92 -17.00
N ASP A 385 -18.17 -8.56 -17.75
CA ASP A 385 -19.05 -9.46 -18.47
C ASP A 385 -19.77 -8.75 -19.63
N ALA A 386 -20.62 -9.49 -20.36
CA ALA A 386 -21.35 -8.94 -21.50
C ALA A 386 -22.36 -7.83 -21.13
N GLY A 387 -22.84 -7.78 -19.90
CA GLY A 387 -23.75 -6.74 -19.42
C GLY A 387 -23.08 -5.38 -19.23
N ASP A 388 -21.75 -5.34 -19.21
CA ASP A 388 -20.97 -4.12 -19.11
C ASP A 388 -20.85 -3.36 -20.46
N LEU A 389 -21.29 -3.96 -21.58
CA LEU A 389 -21.37 -3.30 -22.90
C LEU A 389 -22.81 -3.15 -23.35
N SER A 390 -23.14 -1.96 -23.88
CA SER A 390 -24.39 -1.68 -24.59
C SER A 390 -24.05 -0.96 -25.89
N LEU A 391 -24.47 -1.55 -27.02
CA LEU A 391 -24.28 -1.02 -28.39
C LEU A 391 -25.37 -0.03 -28.76
#